data_edc60d2eee96c37ce9b3b90b87377d70
#
_entry.id   edc60d2eee96c37ce9b3b90b87377d70
#
_cell.length_a   1.000
_cell.length_b   1.000
_cell.length_c   1.000
_cell.angle_alpha   90.00
_cell.angle_beta   90.00
_cell.angle_gamma   90.00
#
_symmetry.space_group_name_H-M   'P 1'
#
loop_
_entity.id
_entity.type
_entity.pdbx_description
1 polymer ?
#
loop_
_entity_poly.entity_id
_entity_poly.type
_entity_poly.pdbx_seq_one_letter_code
_entity_poly.pdbx_strand_id
1 'polypeptide(L)'
;MTGMTRINDRKGKSMIFIGITGGVGAGKSAVLDYLKKLKGVRVMLSDEIAHELMEPGSDCYNRLKKLFAEEPIWLEDGHFDRPALAKVIFSDDEKRELLNEVVHPAVKEYVLNAVKEAKKDGLFMLVLEAALLIEEGYGEICDELWYIYASEEVRRKRLKSTRGYSDEKIDSIFASQLKEDEYRRHCREVIDNNGDIENTIASINKALSKYKE
;
A
#
# COMPACT_ATOMS: atom_id res chain seq x y z
N MET A 1 27.65 17.22 6.57
CA MET A 1 28.09 16.08 5.74
C MET A 1 27.26 14.89 6.12
N THR A 2 26.19 14.67 5.41
CA THR A 2 25.19 13.65 5.70
C THR A 2 25.72 12.30 5.19
N GLY A 3 26.04 11.40 6.13
CA GLY A 3 26.52 10.05 5.80
C GLY A 3 25.45 9.24 5.09
N MET A 4 25.53 9.15 3.78
CA MET A 4 24.81 8.17 2.99
C MET A 4 25.27 6.78 3.43
N THR A 5 24.43 6.06 4.15
CA THR A 5 24.68 4.66 4.54
C THR A 5 24.77 3.82 3.26
N ARG A 6 25.99 3.43 2.88
CA ARG A 6 26.23 2.51 1.77
C ARG A 6 25.73 1.14 2.20
N ILE A 7 24.65 0.67 1.56
CA ILE A 7 24.25 -0.73 1.60
C ILE A 7 25.29 -1.47 0.75
N ASN A 8 26.09 -2.30 1.39
CA ASN A 8 27.19 -3.04 0.76
C ASN A 8 26.69 -3.95 -0.36
N ASP A 9 27.49 -4.10 -1.44
CA ASP A 9 27.26 -5.01 -2.55
C ASP A 9 27.11 -6.47 -2.04
N ARG A 10 25.88 -6.94 -1.93
CA ARG A 10 25.57 -8.31 -1.51
C ARG A 10 25.45 -9.21 -2.74
N LYS A 11 26.56 -9.81 -3.16
CA LYS A 11 26.52 -11.01 -4.01
C LYS A 11 26.08 -12.19 -3.13
N GLY A 12 24.81 -12.65 -3.29
CA GLY A 12 24.34 -13.92 -2.73
C GLY A 12 23.18 -13.90 -1.72
N LYS A 13 22.66 -12.73 -1.30
CA LYS A 13 21.44 -12.70 -0.45
C LYS A 13 20.17 -12.52 -1.30
N SER A 14 19.13 -13.30 -0.96
CA SER A 14 17.83 -13.20 -1.64
C SER A 14 17.19 -11.83 -1.39
N MET A 15 16.53 -11.27 -2.42
CA MET A 15 15.67 -10.10 -2.29
C MET A 15 14.61 -10.33 -1.21
N ILE A 16 14.32 -9.31 -0.43
CA ILE A 16 13.29 -9.34 0.62
C ILE A 16 12.05 -8.61 0.12
N PHE A 17 10.89 -9.24 0.28
CA PHE A 17 9.61 -8.66 -0.05
C PHE A 17 8.84 -8.27 1.22
N ILE A 18 8.62 -6.95 1.40
CA ILE A 18 7.96 -6.38 2.59
C ILE A 18 6.63 -5.76 2.21
N GLY A 19 5.58 -6.15 2.93
CA GLY A 19 4.29 -5.47 2.90
C GLY A 19 4.21 -4.37 3.96
N ILE A 20 3.80 -3.16 3.57
CA ILE A 20 3.59 -2.04 4.50
C ILE A 20 2.12 -1.71 4.58
N THR A 21 1.57 -1.76 5.80
CA THR A 21 0.19 -1.41 6.10
C THR A 21 0.10 -0.45 7.30
N GLY A 22 -1.12 0.00 7.59
CA GLY A 22 -1.40 0.89 8.71
C GLY A 22 -2.55 1.83 8.42
N GLY A 23 -3.17 2.34 9.45
CA GLY A 23 -4.37 3.14 9.36
C GLY A 23 -4.19 4.45 8.57
N VAL A 24 -5.29 4.99 8.10
CA VAL A 24 -5.34 6.32 7.44
C VAL A 24 -4.83 7.37 8.43
N GLY A 25 -3.94 8.26 7.97
CA GLY A 25 -3.29 9.26 8.82
C GLY A 25 -2.06 8.78 9.58
N ALA A 26 -1.69 7.49 9.51
CA ALA A 26 -0.48 6.96 10.15
C ALA A 26 0.83 7.49 9.56
N GLY A 27 0.79 8.07 8.35
CA GLY A 27 1.96 8.67 7.70
C GLY A 27 2.81 7.67 6.93
N LYS A 28 2.21 6.62 6.36
CA LYS A 28 2.88 5.63 5.50
C LYS A 28 3.71 6.29 4.39
N SER A 29 3.19 7.37 3.77
CA SER A 29 3.90 8.07 2.69
C SER A 29 5.31 8.52 3.09
N ALA A 30 5.50 9.07 4.30
CA ALA A 30 6.82 9.50 4.78
C ALA A 30 7.81 8.32 4.91
N VAL A 31 7.31 7.15 5.36
CA VAL A 31 8.09 5.91 5.43
C VAL A 31 8.49 5.44 4.03
N LEU A 32 7.52 5.42 3.10
CA LEU A 32 7.75 5.00 1.71
C LEU A 32 8.71 5.93 0.99
N ASP A 33 8.60 7.26 1.20
CA ASP A 33 9.50 8.25 0.62
C ASP A 33 10.94 8.10 1.14
N TYR A 34 11.11 7.66 2.38
CA TYR A 34 12.44 7.31 2.90
C TYR A 34 12.96 6.03 2.24
N LEU A 35 12.15 4.97 2.17
CA LEU A 35 12.54 3.69 1.58
C LEU A 35 12.89 3.81 0.09
N LYS A 36 12.14 4.62 -0.68
CA LYS A 36 12.42 4.92 -2.10
C LYS A 36 13.83 5.50 -2.35
N LYS A 37 14.43 6.17 -1.35
CA LYS A 37 15.76 6.76 -1.46
C LYS A 37 16.90 5.76 -1.21
N LEU A 38 16.58 4.57 -0.70
CA LEU A 38 17.60 3.55 -0.43
C LEU A 38 17.99 2.81 -1.72
N LYS A 39 19.30 2.59 -1.91
CA LYS A 39 19.81 1.87 -3.08
C LYS A 39 19.28 0.43 -3.10
N GLY A 40 18.76 0.00 -4.24
CA GLY A 40 18.27 -1.36 -4.43
C GLY A 40 16.90 -1.64 -3.83
N VAL A 41 16.18 -0.61 -3.43
CA VAL A 41 14.78 -0.71 -2.95
C VAL A 41 13.84 -0.22 -4.05
N ARG A 42 12.80 -1.01 -4.34
CA ARG A 42 11.67 -0.64 -5.18
C ARG A 42 10.42 -0.61 -4.33
N VAL A 43 9.62 0.43 -4.46
CA VAL A 43 8.34 0.60 -3.74
C VAL A 43 7.20 0.57 -4.75
N MET A 44 6.18 -0.20 -4.44
CA MET A 44 4.93 -0.32 -5.19
C MET A 44 3.76 0.09 -4.30
N LEU A 45 2.78 0.76 -4.89
CA LEU A 45 1.53 1.14 -4.24
C LEU A 45 0.38 0.37 -4.91
N SER A 46 -0.37 -0.41 -4.14
CA SER A 46 -1.45 -1.24 -4.69
C SER A 46 -2.52 -0.42 -5.41
N ASP A 47 -2.81 0.77 -4.90
CA ASP A 47 -3.78 1.68 -5.52
C ASP A 47 -3.30 2.18 -6.89
N GLU A 48 -1.99 2.47 -7.05
CA GLU A 48 -1.41 2.87 -8.34
C GLU A 48 -1.45 1.71 -9.33
N ILE A 49 -1.10 0.50 -8.88
CA ILE A 49 -1.18 -0.72 -9.70
C ILE A 49 -2.63 -0.97 -10.14
N ALA A 50 -3.60 -0.90 -9.23
CA ALA A 50 -5.00 -1.05 -9.57
C ALA A 50 -5.44 -0.03 -10.62
N HIS A 51 -5.01 1.22 -10.46
CA HIS A 51 -5.29 2.29 -11.42
C HIS A 51 -4.70 2.00 -12.80
N GLU A 52 -3.47 1.52 -12.88
CA GLU A 52 -2.80 1.13 -14.13
C GLU A 52 -3.53 -0.05 -14.81
N LEU A 53 -3.90 -1.07 -14.02
CA LEU A 53 -4.62 -2.24 -14.52
C LEU A 53 -6.06 -1.93 -14.98
N MET A 54 -6.63 -0.82 -14.55
CA MET A 54 -7.94 -0.33 -14.99
C MET A 54 -7.86 0.60 -16.20
N GLU A 55 -6.67 0.86 -16.76
CA GLU A 55 -6.54 1.63 -18.00
C GLU A 55 -6.85 0.78 -19.25
N PRO A 56 -7.37 1.40 -20.35
CA PRO A 56 -7.68 0.71 -21.59
C PRO A 56 -6.52 -0.14 -22.10
N GLY A 57 -6.83 -1.37 -22.53
CA GLY A 57 -5.85 -2.30 -23.10
C GLY A 57 -5.42 -3.41 -22.15
N SER A 58 -5.71 -3.33 -20.87
CA SER A 58 -5.47 -4.42 -19.91
C SER A 58 -6.62 -5.45 -19.93
N ASP A 59 -6.32 -6.68 -19.50
CA ASP A 59 -7.36 -7.71 -19.31
C ASP A 59 -8.32 -7.34 -18.18
N CYS A 60 -7.82 -6.71 -17.10
CA CYS A 60 -8.62 -6.20 -16.01
C CYS A 60 -9.66 -5.18 -16.52
N TYR A 61 -9.22 -4.16 -17.27
CA TYR A 61 -10.09 -3.18 -17.90
C TYR A 61 -11.16 -3.86 -18.80
N ASN A 62 -10.76 -4.80 -19.66
CA ASN A 62 -11.66 -5.46 -20.58
C ASN A 62 -12.76 -6.26 -19.86
N ARG A 63 -12.44 -6.87 -18.72
CA ARG A 63 -13.41 -7.56 -17.86
C ARG A 63 -14.36 -6.57 -17.19
N LEU A 64 -13.84 -5.50 -16.61
CA LEU A 64 -14.65 -4.45 -15.98
C LEU A 64 -15.57 -3.77 -16.98
N LYS A 65 -15.11 -3.51 -18.21
CA LYS A 65 -15.90 -2.92 -19.27
C LYS A 65 -17.13 -3.78 -19.62
N LYS A 66 -17.01 -5.10 -19.55
CA LYS A 66 -18.16 -6.00 -19.76
C LYS A 66 -19.10 -6.00 -18.56
N LEU A 67 -18.59 -6.01 -17.35
CA LEU A 67 -19.39 -6.08 -16.13
C LEU A 67 -20.18 -4.79 -15.87
N PHE A 68 -19.60 -3.65 -16.21
CA PHE A 68 -20.15 -2.32 -15.93
C PHE A 68 -20.57 -1.58 -17.21
N ALA A 69 -20.86 -2.30 -18.30
CA ALA A 69 -21.17 -1.70 -19.59
C ALA A 69 -22.35 -0.71 -19.54
N GLU A 70 -23.37 -1.01 -18.75
CA GLU A 70 -24.59 -0.20 -18.62
C GLU A 70 -24.49 0.91 -17.55
N GLU A 71 -23.37 0.98 -16.83
CA GLU A 71 -23.21 1.97 -15.78
C GLU A 71 -22.70 3.31 -16.34
N PRO A 72 -23.17 4.45 -15.78
CA PRO A 72 -22.78 5.78 -16.25
C PRO A 72 -21.39 6.20 -15.71
N ILE A 73 -20.40 5.33 -15.93
CA ILE A 73 -19.02 5.47 -15.41
C ILE A 73 -17.99 5.56 -16.52
N TRP A 74 -18.41 5.76 -17.76
CA TRP A 74 -17.53 5.78 -18.92
C TRP A 74 -17.43 7.17 -19.52
N LEU A 75 -16.20 7.62 -19.80
CA LEU A 75 -15.94 8.80 -20.59
C LEU A 75 -16.04 8.49 -22.09
N GLU A 76 -16.15 9.52 -22.92
CA GLU A 76 -16.26 9.37 -24.38
C GLU A 76 -15.06 8.68 -25.02
N ASP A 77 -13.87 8.83 -24.42
CA ASP A 77 -12.63 8.19 -24.84
C ASP A 77 -12.48 6.74 -24.33
N GLY A 78 -13.46 6.24 -23.60
CA GLY A 78 -13.51 4.88 -23.07
C GLY A 78 -12.83 4.69 -21.72
N HIS A 79 -12.22 5.73 -21.12
CA HIS A 79 -11.69 5.64 -19.76
C HIS A 79 -12.81 5.66 -18.72
N PHE A 80 -12.48 5.24 -17.50
CA PHE A 80 -13.37 5.40 -16.36
C PHE A 80 -13.51 6.86 -15.94
N ASP A 81 -14.74 7.32 -15.79
CA ASP A 81 -15.04 8.47 -14.95
C ASP A 81 -14.88 8.03 -13.48
N ARG A 82 -13.68 8.25 -12.92
CA ARG A 82 -13.33 7.80 -11.55
C ARG A 82 -14.25 8.33 -10.46
N PRO A 83 -14.67 9.61 -10.47
CA PRO A 83 -15.69 10.11 -9.56
C PRO A 83 -17.03 9.39 -9.69
N ALA A 84 -17.50 9.11 -10.92
CA ALA A 84 -18.72 8.38 -11.14
C ALA A 84 -18.61 6.92 -10.68
N LEU A 85 -17.51 6.23 -11.00
CA LEU A 85 -17.24 4.88 -10.52
C LEU A 85 -17.23 4.83 -8.98
N ALA A 86 -16.51 5.75 -8.33
CA ALA A 86 -16.49 5.83 -6.88
C ALA A 86 -17.91 5.96 -6.31
N LYS A 87 -18.75 6.82 -6.89
CA LYS A 87 -20.15 6.98 -6.46
C LYS A 87 -20.95 5.69 -6.59
N VAL A 88 -20.79 4.95 -7.69
CA VAL A 88 -21.48 3.68 -7.94
C VAL A 88 -21.08 2.64 -6.90
N ILE A 89 -19.78 2.41 -6.70
CA ILE A 89 -19.29 1.39 -5.75
C ILE A 89 -19.50 1.76 -4.28
N PHE A 90 -19.62 3.07 -3.96
CA PHE A 90 -19.99 3.51 -2.61
C PHE A 90 -21.46 3.32 -2.26
N SER A 91 -22.34 3.36 -3.27
CA SER A 91 -23.78 3.23 -3.08
C SER A 91 -24.31 1.80 -3.25
N ASP A 92 -23.48 0.89 -3.72
CA ASP A 92 -23.90 -0.48 -4.10
C ASP A 92 -22.78 -1.47 -3.73
N ASP A 93 -23.03 -2.24 -2.67
CA ASP A 93 -22.09 -3.21 -2.14
C ASP A 93 -21.83 -4.36 -3.13
N GLU A 94 -22.84 -4.80 -3.88
CA GLU A 94 -22.69 -5.86 -4.88
C GLU A 94 -21.76 -5.42 -6.02
N LYS A 95 -21.93 -4.18 -6.48
CA LYS A 95 -21.04 -3.61 -7.51
C LYS A 95 -19.62 -3.43 -7.00
N ARG A 96 -19.45 -3.06 -5.73
CA ARG A 96 -18.14 -2.99 -5.10
C ARG A 96 -17.48 -4.36 -5.05
N GLU A 97 -18.21 -5.40 -4.68
CA GLU A 97 -17.70 -6.78 -4.66
C GLU A 97 -17.31 -7.25 -6.05
N LEU A 98 -18.15 -7.04 -7.07
CA LEU A 98 -17.84 -7.36 -8.46
C LEU A 98 -16.58 -6.66 -8.97
N LEU A 99 -16.39 -5.37 -8.63
CA LEU A 99 -15.17 -4.65 -8.96
C LEU A 99 -13.95 -5.33 -8.30
N ASN A 100 -14.05 -5.62 -7.01
CA ASN A 100 -12.98 -6.20 -6.22
C ASN A 100 -12.61 -7.61 -6.70
N GLU A 101 -13.56 -8.44 -7.08
CA GLU A 101 -13.35 -9.78 -7.65
C GLU A 101 -12.52 -9.77 -8.95
N VAL A 102 -12.52 -8.64 -9.66
CA VAL A 102 -11.72 -8.48 -10.87
C VAL A 102 -10.37 -7.83 -10.55
N VAL A 103 -10.38 -6.76 -9.76
CA VAL A 103 -9.18 -5.93 -9.51
C VAL A 103 -8.20 -6.61 -8.56
N HIS A 104 -8.66 -7.19 -7.44
CA HIS A 104 -7.75 -7.76 -6.44
C HIS A 104 -6.89 -8.91 -6.99
N PRO A 105 -7.44 -9.90 -7.73
CA PRO A 105 -6.63 -10.94 -8.35
C PRO A 105 -5.63 -10.39 -9.37
N ALA A 106 -6.04 -9.39 -10.16
CA ALA A 106 -5.17 -8.78 -11.16
C ALA A 106 -3.99 -8.03 -10.50
N VAL A 107 -4.24 -7.28 -9.42
CA VAL A 107 -3.18 -6.65 -8.62
C VAL A 107 -2.25 -7.70 -8.01
N LYS A 108 -2.80 -8.78 -7.45
CA LYS A 108 -2.01 -9.86 -6.85
C LYS A 108 -1.10 -10.54 -7.89
N GLU A 109 -1.60 -10.80 -9.08
CA GLU A 109 -0.82 -11.35 -10.18
C GLU A 109 0.30 -10.40 -10.62
N TYR A 110 0.01 -9.11 -10.77
CA TYR A 110 1.00 -8.07 -11.07
C TYR A 110 2.12 -8.07 -10.02
N VAL A 111 1.75 -8.07 -8.73
CA VAL A 111 2.71 -8.09 -7.61
C VAL A 111 3.58 -9.33 -7.64
N LEU A 112 3.02 -10.52 -7.87
CA LEU A 112 3.79 -11.77 -7.96
C LEU A 112 4.77 -11.75 -9.12
N ASN A 113 4.42 -11.16 -10.25
CA ASN A 113 5.32 -11.00 -11.38
C ASN A 113 6.43 -9.98 -11.06
N ALA A 114 6.08 -8.85 -10.43
CA ALA A 114 7.06 -7.86 -9.97
C ALA A 114 8.07 -8.46 -8.97
N VAL A 115 7.65 -9.38 -8.09
CA VAL A 115 8.54 -10.13 -7.18
C VAL A 115 9.55 -10.96 -7.96
N LYS A 116 9.11 -11.68 -9.01
CA LYS A 116 10.00 -12.48 -9.86
C LYS A 116 11.04 -11.61 -10.58
N GLU A 117 10.60 -10.48 -11.13
CA GLU A 117 11.48 -9.52 -11.79
C GLU A 117 12.48 -8.89 -10.82
N ALA A 118 12.02 -8.44 -9.65
CA ALA A 118 12.88 -7.85 -8.64
C ALA A 118 13.99 -8.82 -8.17
N LYS A 119 13.66 -10.12 -8.04
CA LYS A 119 14.66 -11.18 -7.75
C LYS A 119 15.66 -11.33 -8.87
N LYS A 120 15.20 -11.34 -10.13
CA LYS A 120 16.07 -11.41 -11.33
C LYS A 120 16.99 -10.21 -11.46
N ASP A 121 16.48 -9.01 -11.16
CA ASP A 121 17.22 -7.75 -11.20
C ASP A 121 18.21 -7.61 -10.04
N GLY A 122 18.18 -8.52 -9.07
CA GLY A 122 19.05 -8.47 -7.90
C GLY A 122 18.75 -7.31 -6.95
N LEU A 123 17.50 -6.90 -6.85
CA LEU A 123 17.11 -5.88 -5.88
C LEU A 123 17.38 -6.37 -4.46
N PHE A 124 17.71 -5.41 -3.58
CA PHE A 124 17.83 -5.68 -2.17
C PHE A 124 16.47 -5.91 -1.52
N MET A 125 15.49 -5.09 -1.88
CA MET A 125 14.17 -5.11 -1.26
C MET A 125 13.10 -4.66 -2.26
N LEU A 126 11.97 -5.37 -2.24
CA LEU A 126 10.72 -4.94 -2.82
C LEU A 126 9.74 -4.59 -1.70
N VAL A 127 9.05 -3.48 -1.82
CA VAL A 127 8.06 -3.00 -0.85
C VAL A 127 6.72 -2.84 -1.55
N LEU A 128 5.67 -3.39 -0.96
CA LEU A 128 4.28 -3.16 -1.37
C LEU A 128 3.55 -2.42 -0.26
N GLU A 129 2.94 -1.29 -0.59
CA GLU A 129 1.97 -0.66 0.30
C GLU A 129 0.56 -0.95 -0.18
N ALA A 130 -0.28 -1.44 0.74
CA ALA A 130 -1.71 -1.59 0.52
C ALA A 130 -2.47 -1.43 1.84
N ALA A 131 -3.70 -0.90 1.73
CA ALA A 131 -4.57 -0.72 2.89
C ALA A 131 -5.07 -2.07 3.45
N LEU A 132 -5.35 -3.03 2.56
CA LEU A 132 -5.97 -4.32 2.88
C LEU A 132 -4.98 -5.50 2.84
N LEU A 133 -3.69 -5.26 3.14
CA LEU A 133 -2.65 -6.29 3.06
C LEU A 133 -2.95 -7.55 3.90
N ILE A 134 -3.53 -7.37 5.06
CA ILE A 134 -3.85 -8.46 5.98
C ILE A 134 -5.08 -9.20 5.48
N GLU A 135 -6.14 -8.48 5.16
CA GLU A 135 -7.42 -9.00 4.72
C GLU A 135 -7.31 -9.78 3.40
N GLU A 136 -6.47 -9.29 2.49
CA GLU A 136 -6.19 -9.91 1.18
C GLU A 136 -5.13 -11.03 1.24
N GLY A 137 -4.67 -11.40 2.43
CA GLY A 137 -3.76 -12.52 2.62
C GLY A 137 -2.35 -12.32 2.07
N TYR A 138 -1.87 -11.07 1.98
CA TYR A 138 -0.50 -10.80 1.51
C TYR A 138 0.58 -11.29 2.47
N GLY A 139 0.21 -11.62 3.72
CA GLY A 139 1.12 -12.27 4.67
C GLY A 139 1.66 -13.62 4.20
N GLU A 140 0.97 -14.29 3.24
CA GLU A 140 1.43 -15.55 2.65
C GLU A 140 2.49 -15.37 1.55
N ILE A 141 2.60 -14.17 0.98
CA ILE A 141 3.51 -13.89 -0.14
C ILE A 141 4.61 -12.87 0.20
N CYS A 142 4.39 -12.03 1.20
CA CYS A 142 5.42 -11.16 1.75
C CYS A 142 6.30 -11.95 2.74
N ASP A 143 7.61 -11.69 2.73
CA ASP A 143 8.52 -12.25 3.74
C ASP A 143 8.21 -11.68 5.13
N GLU A 144 7.75 -10.44 5.18
CA GLU A 144 7.28 -9.76 6.41
C GLU A 144 6.22 -8.70 6.10
N LEU A 145 5.33 -8.47 7.08
CA LEU A 145 4.46 -7.32 7.12
C LEU A 145 4.97 -6.32 8.16
N TRP A 146 4.97 -5.03 7.79
CA TRP A 146 5.32 -3.92 8.66
C TRP A 146 4.10 -3.03 8.92
N TYR A 147 3.84 -2.78 10.19
CA TYR A 147 2.77 -1.89 10.63
C TYR A 147 3.33 -0.50 10.91
N ILE A 148 2.88 0.50 10.16
CA ILE A 148 3.18 1.89 10.45
C ILE A 148 2.16 2.38 11.47
N TYR A 149 2.64 2.59 12.69
CA TYR A 149 1.83 2.96 13.82
C TYR A 149 1.86 4.47 14.07
N ALA A 150 0.70 5.05 14.29
CA ALA A 150 0.51 6.32 14.96
C ALA A 150 -0.78 6.24 15.77
N SER A 151 -0.78 6.85 16.96
CA SER A 151 -1.97 6.88 17.84
C SER A 151 -3.15 7.54 17.14
N GLU A 152 -4.36 7.22 17.58
CA GLU A 152 -5.58 7.85 17.04
C GLU A 152 -5.55 9.36 17.18
N GLU A 153 -5.02 9.88 18.29
CA GLU A 153 -4.87 11.33 18.50
C GLU A 153 -3.99 11.97 17.42
N VAL A 154 -2.82 11.38 17.15
CA VAL A 154 -1.89 11.88 16.13
C VAL A 154 -2.49 11.76 14.73
N ARG A 155 -3.14 10.64 14.43
CA ARG A 155 -3.80 10.41 13.14
C ARG A 155 -4.94 11.43 12.93
N ARG A 156 -5.77 11.65 13.93
CA ARG A 156 -6.87 12.64 13.93
C ARG A 156 -6.34 14.05 13.65
N LYS A 157 -5.31 14.47 14.40
CA LYS A 157 -4.67 15.77 14.20
C LYS A 157 -4.16 15.93 12.78
N ARG A 158 -3.49 14.90 12.22
CA ARG A 158 -2.98 14.91 10.85
C ARG A 158 -4.11 14.99 9.83
N LEU A 159 -5.17 14.20 9.97
CA LEU A 159 -6.31 14.18 9.04
C LEU A 159 -7.05 15.52 9.02
N LYS A 160 -7.23 16.16 10.18
CA LYS A 160 -7.79 17.53 10.26
C LYS A 160 -6.91 18.55 9.57
N SER A 161 -5.61 18.56 9.85
CA SER A 161 -4.69 19.58 9.35
C SER A 161 -4.38 19.44 7.86
N THR A 162 -4.26 18.19 7.34
CA THR A 162 -3.81 17.96 5.95
C THR A 162 -4.96 17.73 4.98
N ARG A 163 -6.10 17.22 5.45
CA ARG A 163 -7.25 16.86 4.61
C ARG A 163 -8.53 17.62 4.94
N GLY A 164 -8.54 18.40 6.02
CA GLY A 164 -9.72 19.14 6.47
C GLY A 164 -10.91 18.25 6.86
N TYR A 165 -10.67 17.01 7.28
CA TYR A 165 -11.74 16.09 7.63
C TYR A 165 -12.41 16.49 8.94
N SER A 166 -13.76 16.35 9.00
CA SER A 166 -14.53 16.49 10.23
C SER A 166 -14.31 15.31 11.18
N ASP A 167 -14.67 15.46 12.44
CA ASP A 167 -14.57 14.39 13.45
C ASP A 167 -15.43 13.19 13.05
N GLU A 168 -16.66 13.42 12.58
CA GLU A 168 -17.60 12.37 12.17
C GLU A 168 -17.00 11.53 11.01
N LYS A 169 -16.36 12.19 10.04
CA LYS A 169 -15.70 11.48 8.95
C LYS A 169 -14.50 10.68 9.43
N ILE A 170 -13.72 11.21 10.35
CA ILE A 170 -12.56 10.52 10.94
C ILE A 170 -13.03 9.31 11.76
N ASP A 171 -14.07 9.44 12.56
CA ASP A 171 -14.64 8.35 13.35
C ASP A 171 -15.16 7.22 12.46
N SER A 172 -15.83 7.56 11.37
CA SER A 172 -16.28 6.58 10.37
C SER A 172 -15.09 5.83 9.73
N ILE A 173 -14.02 6.55 9.38
CA ILE A 173 -12.80 5.93 8.84
C ILE A 173 -12.16 4.99 9.87
N PHE A 174 -12.04 5.42 11.12
CA PHE A 174 -11.44 4.59 12.18
C PHE A 174 -12.26 3.35 12.46
N ALA A 175 -13.59 3.47 12.44
CA ALA A 175 -14.51 2.34 12.64
C ALA A 175 -14.44 1.28 11.53
N SER A 176 -14.08 1.69 10.30
CA SER A 176 -13.97 0.77 9.16
C SER A 176 -12.61 0.09 9.02
N GLN A 177 -11.63 0.44 9.84
CA GLN A 177 -10.28 -0.12 9.78
C GLN A 177 -10.07 -1.23 10.81
N LEU A 178 -9.09 -2.09 10.55
CA LEU A 178 -8.61 -3.04 11.55
C LEU A 178 -8.19 -2.32 12.83
N LYS A 179 -8.39 -2.97 13.96
CA LYS A 179 -7.91 -2.49 15.26
C LYS A 179 -6.41 -2.68 15.39
N GLU A 180 -5.80 -1.92 16.28
CA GLU A 180 -4.35 -1.94 16.50
C GLU A 180 -3.82 -3.34 16.84
N ASP A 181 -4.54 -4.09 17.65
CA ASP A 181 -4.17 -5.46 18.06
C ASP A 181 -4.14 -6.44 16.88
N GLU A 182 -5.01 -6.25 15.88
CA GLU A 182 -4.97 -7.04 14.64
C GLU A 182 -3.72 -6.73 13.83
N TYR A 183 -3.39 -5.45 13.62
CA TYR A 183 -2.13 -5.08 12.95
C TYR A 183 -0.92 -5.68 13.66
N ARG A 184 -0.86 -5.56 15.01
CA ARG A 184 0.25 -6.09 15.81
C ARG A 184 0.36 -7.61 15.78
N ARG A 185 -0.76 -8.31 15.61
CA ARG A 185 -0.78 -9.78 15.51
C ARG A 185 -0.20 -10.27 14.17
N HIS A 186 -0.47 -9.56 13.11
CA HIS A 186 -0.09 -9.96 11.75
C HIS A 186 1.24 -9.37 11.28
N CYS A 187 1.65 -8.24 11.85
CA CYS A 187 2.86 -7.54 11.42
C CYS A 187 4.03 -7.87 12.34
N ARG A 188 5.16 -8.25 11.73
CA ARG A 188 6.38 -8.59 12.47
C ARG A 188 7.11 -7.38 13.01
N GLU A 189 7.06 -6.26 12.30
CA GLU A 189 7.66 -5.00 12.71
C GLU A 189 6.59 -3.94 12.90
N VAL A 190 6.78 -3.13 13.94
CA VAL A 190 5.97 -1.93 14.19
C VAL A 190 6.88 -0.72 14.11
N ILE A 191 6.65 0.11 13.11
CA ILE A 191 7.38 1.36 12.92
C ILE A 191 6.58 2.48 13.56
N ASP A 192 7.08 2.99 14.66
CA ASP A 192 6.45 4.13 15.36
C ASP A 192 6.66 5.41 14.55
N ASN A 193 5.54 6.04 14.21
CA ASN A 193 5.48 7.31 13.48
C ASN A 193 4.63 8.36 14.21
N ASN A 194 4.66 8.37 15.54
CA ASN A 194 3.97 9.38 16.35
C ASN A 194 4.73 10.70 16.43
N GLY A 195 6.05 10.64 16.43
CA GLY A 195 6.94 11.77 16.65
C GLY A 195 7.51 12.37 15.36
N ASP A 196 8.72 12.86 15.47
CA ASP A 196 9.48 13.45 14.39
C ASP A 196 9.98 12.39 13.40
N ILE A 197 10.20 12.82 12.16
CA ILE A 197 10.62 11.93 11.07
C ILE A 197 11.96 11.24 11.36
N GLU A 198 12.88 11.88 12.09
CA GLU A 198 14.17 11.34 12.49
C GLU A 198 14.01 10.08 13.35
N ASN A 199 13.06 10.07 14.29
CA ASN A 199 12.75 8.92 15.12
C ASN A 199 12.14 7.78 14.29
N THR A 200 11.29 8.11 13.35
CA THR A 200 10.72 7.14 12.41
C THR A 200 11.80 6.51 11.53
N ILE A 201 12.72 7.32 11.00
CA ILE A 201 13.88 6.85 10.22
C ILE A 201 14.79 5.94 11.08
N ALA A 202 15.02 6.29 12.34
CA ALA A 202 15.80 5.45 13.26
C ALA A 202 15.13 4.07 13.46
N SER A 203 13.79 4.05 13.64
CA SER A 203 13.01 2.81 13.74
C SER A 203 13.10 1.96 12.47
N ILE A 204 12.98 2.58 11.28
CA ILE A 204 13.15 1.90 9.99
C ILE A 204 14.57 1.31 9.87
N ASN A 205 15.60 2.09 10.18
CA ASN A 205 16.99 1.63 10.10
C ASN A 205 17.28 0.47 11.07
N LYS A 206 16.67 0.49 12.26
CA LYS A 206 16.74 -0.62 13.21
C LYS A 206 16.08 -1.88 12.62
N ALA A 207 14.88 -1.77 12.05
CA ALA A 207 14.19 -2.88 11.39
C ALA A 207 15.01 -3.43 10.19
N LEU A 208 15.67 -2.55 9.43
CA LEU A 208 16.50 -2.93 8.29
C LEU A 208 17.84 -3.56 8.70
N SER A 209 18.33 -3.36 9.93
CA SER A 209 19.67 -3.84 10.36
C SER A 209 19.78 -5.37 10.29
N LYS A 210 18.68 -6.10 10.58
CA LYS A 210 18.62 -7.58 10.51
C LYS A 210 18.86 -8.16 9.10
N TYR A 211 18.72 -7.33 8.06
CA TYR A 211 18.97 -7.76 6.68
C TYR A 211 20.37 -7.35 6.17
N LYS A 212 21.14 -6.63 6.98
CA LYS A 212 22.48 -6.15 6.59
C LYS A 212 23.60 -7.14 6.95
N GLU A 213 23.28 -8.14 7.76
CA GLU A 213 24.18 -9.24 8.11
C GLU A 213 24.04 -10.38 7.10
#